data_c49178f394f2ff9d74b683222c0cef69
#
_entry.id   c49178f394f2ff9d74b683222c0cef69
#
_cell.length_a   1.000
_cell.length_b   1.000
_cell.length_c   1.000
_cell.angle_alpha   90.00
_cell.angle_beta   90.00
_cell.angle_gamma   90.00
#
_symmetry.space_group_name_H-M   'P 1'
#
loop_
_entity.id
_entity.type
_entity.pdbx_description
1 polymer ?
#
loop_
_entity_poly.entity_id
_entity_poly.type
_entity_poly.pdbx_seq_one_letter_code
_entity_poly.pdbx_strand_id
1 'polypeptide(L)'
;MQLTLWSNCNIATFQPEAAHAYGLITDACLVTDGSQIHWAGKLAELPNDILALCTVHHDAQGALITPGLIDCHTHLAYGGDRAQEFEQRLNGASYEDIAKAGGGIASTVKATRLASSDELQISSERRLRDFMAEGVTTIEIKSGYGLALEHERKTLQVARAVAQTHLIDIQTTFLGAHALPPEFAGRSDD
;
A
#
# COMPACT_ATOMS: atom_id res chain seq x y z
N MET A 1 -10.88 14.70 27.17
CA MET A 1 -9.67 14.36 26.38
C MET A 1 -9.07 13.12 27.02
N GLN A 2 -8.92 12.06 26.29
CA GLN A 2 -8.38 10.80 26.79
C GLN A 2 -7.16 10.45 25.95
N LEU A 3 -5.96 10.74 26.49
CA LEU A 3 -4.71 10.53 25.80
C LEU A 3 -4.22 9.09 25.99
N THR A 4 -3.55 8.56 24.96
CA THR A 4 -2.89 7.25 24.99
C THR A 4 -1.37 7.45 24.95
N LEU A 5 -0.68 6.86 25.92
CA LEU A 5 0.78 6.85 26.00
C LEU A 5 1.34 5.52 25.49
N TRP A 6 2.28 5.60 24.57
CA TRP A 6 3.13 4.50 24.12
C TRP A 6 4.54 4.75 24.66
N SER A 7 5.01 3.94 25.57
CA SER A 7 6.31 4.09 26.24
C SER A 7 7.22 2.89 25.98
N ASN A 8 8.46 2.95 26.51
CA ASN A 8 9.47 1.92 26.29
C ASN A 8 9.66 1.64 24.79
N CYS A 9 9.93 2.69 24.02
CA CYS A 9 10.13 2.64 22.58
C CYS A 9 11.30 3.51 22.14
N ASN A 10 11.72 3.33 20.89
CA ASN A 10 12.52 4.29 20.15
C ASN A 10 11.64 4.86 19.02
N ILE A 11 11.89 6.11 18.61
CA ILE A 11 11.11 6.75 17.53
C ILE A 11 12.07 7.20 16.43
N ALA A 12 11.79 6.81 15.19
CA ALA A 12 12.42 7.39 14.01
C ALA A 12 11.45 8.42 13.39
N THR A 13 11.77 9.70 13.51
CA THR A 13 10.89 10.79 13.04
C THR A 13 11.04 11.11 11.57
N PHE A 14 12.14 10.71 10.95
CA PHE A 14 12.56 11.06 9.59
C PHE A 14 12.63 12.56 9.32
N GLN A 15 12.77 13.39 10.36
CA GLN A 15 12.94 14.82 10.19
C GLN A 15 14.30 15.13 9.52
N PRO A 16 14.33 15.89 8.41
CA PRO A 16 15.55 16.11 7.62
C PRO A 16 16.69 16.78 8.40
N GLU A 17 16.35 17.66 9.36
CA GLU A 17 17.30 18.46 10.12
C GLU A 17 17.67 17.85 11.48
N ALA A 18 17.27 16.60 11.73
CA ALA A 18 17.59 15.95 12.99
C ALA A 18 19.09 15.66 13.13
N ALA A 19 19.60 15.78 14.36
CA ALA A 19 21.02 15.55 14.67
C ALA A 19 21.48 14.09 14.43
N HIS A 20 20.55 13.15 14.50
CA HIS A 20 20.81 11.72 14.30
C HIS A 20 20.17 11.21 13.00
N ALA A 21 20.79 10.19 12.41
CA ALA A 21 20.23 9.51 11.24
C ALA A 21 18.77 9.08 11.50
N TYR A 22 17.91 9.26 10.52
CA TYR A 22 16.47 8.99 10.59
C TYR A 22 15.71 9.81 11.65
N GLY A 23 16.31 10.82 12.26
CA GLY A 23 15.72 11.54 13.39
C GLY A 23 15.46 10.63 14.58
N LEU A 24 16.37 9.70 14.86
CA LEU A 24 16.23 8.69 15.93
C LEU A 24 16.22 9.35 17.31
N ILE A 25 15.18 9.03 18.10
CA ILE A 25 15.03 9.37 19.51
C ILE A 25 15.01 8.06 20.29
N THR A 26 15.98 7.85 21.17
CA THR A 26 16.03 6.70 22.07
C THR A 26 15.34 7.02 23.41
N ASP A 27 14.93 5.97 24.14
CA ASP A 27 14.16 6.11 25.39
C ASP A 27 12.97 7.05 25.24
N ALA A 28 12.25 6.86 24.14
CA ALA A 28 11.18 7.72 23.68
C ALA A 28 9.81 7.31 24.22
N CYS A 29 8.88 8.23 24.07
CA CYS A 29 7.46 7.91 24.13
C CYS A 29 6.68 8.70 23.07
N LEU A 30 5.50 8.17 22.72
CA LEU A 30 4.53 8.80 21.84
C LEU A 30 3.22 8.96 22.60
N VAL A 31 2.61 10.14 22.52
CA VAL A 31 1.28 10.39 23.05
C VAL A 31 0.34 10.70 21.91
N THR A 32 -0.82 10.03 21.88
CA THR A 32 -1.84 10.23 20.86
C THR A 32 -3.18 10.67 21.47
N ASP A 33 -3.91 11.51 20.70
CA ASP A 33 -5.32 11.84 20.95
C ASP A 33 -6.13 11.31 19.76
N GLY A 34 -6.69 10.13 19.91
CA GLY A 34 -7.32 9.40 18.81
C GLY A 34 -6.32 9.19 17.65
N SER A 35 -6.60 9.76 16.48
CA SER A 35 -5.78 9.64 15.27
C SER A 35 -4.67 10.69 15.16
N GLN A 36 -4.50 11.57 16.14
CA GLN A 36 -3.51 12.65 16.10
C GLN A 36 -2.35 12.37 17.05
N ILE A 37 -1.13 12.67 16.61
CA ILE A 37 0.03 12.73 17.51
C ILE A 37 -0.07 13.98 18.33
N HIS A 38 -0.14 13.82 19.65
CA HIS A 38 -0.21 14.93 20.60
C HIS A 38 1.19 15.34 21.08
N TRP A 39 2.07 14.35 21.29
CA TRP A 39 3.46 14.57 21.67
C TRP A 39 4.34 13.40 21.25
N ALA A 40 5.59 13.67 20.91
CA ALA A 40 6.60 12.66 20.61
C ALA A 40 7.99 13.17 21.00
N GLY A 41 8.76 12.37 21.75
CA GLY A 41 10.10 12.77 22.22
C GLY A 41 10.64 11.81 23.26
N LYS A 42 11.67 12.24 24.00
CA LYS A 42 12.22 11.42 25.09
C LYS A 42 11.23 11.35 26.25
N LEU A 43 11.05 10.16 26.82
CA LEU A 43 10.14 9.97 27.95
C LEU A 43 10.47 10.92 29.13
N ALA A 44 11.74 11.18 29.39
CA ALA A 44 12.18 12.09 30.45
C ALA A 44 11.80 13.57 30.22
N GLU A 45 11.46 13.93 28.98
CA GLU A 45 11.07 15.29 28.59
C GLU A 45 9.56 15.46 28.47
N LEU A 46 8.77 14.36 28.68
CA LEU A 46 7.30 14.42 28.62
C LEU A 46 6.75 15.33 29.71
N PRO A 47 5.99 16.40 29.35
CA PRO A 47 5.40 17.30 30.34
C PRO A 47 4.44 16.57 31.30
N ASN A 48 4.54 16.88 32.60
CA ASN A 48 3.75 16.23 33.64
C ASN A 48 2.23 16.44 33.48
N ASP A 49 1.82 17.56 32.94
CA ASP A 49 0.42 17.89 32.64
C ASP A 49 -0.12 17.02 31.51
N ILE A 50 0.68 16.73 30.48
CA ILE A 50 0.32 15.78 29.42
C ILE A 50 0.27 14.35 29.97
N LEU A 51 1.28 13.95 30.74
CA LEU A 51 1.33 12.61 31.37
C LEU A 51 0.09 12.36 32.24
N ALA A 52 -0.34 13.35 33.01
CA ALA A 52 -1.53 13.25 33.86
C ALA A 52 -2.84 13.05 33.09
N LEU A 53 -2.89 13.41 31.81
CA LEU A 53 -4.04 13.21 30.93
C LEU A 53 -4.02 11.85 30.22
N CYS A 54 -2.90 11.11 30.29
CA CYS A 54 -2.79 9.78 29.68
C CYS A 54 -3.51 8.76 30.55
N THR A 55 -4.61 8.23 30.06
CA THR A 55 -5.45 7.24 30.76
C THR A 55 -5.27 5.82 30.23
N VAL A 56 -4.69 5.69 29.04
CA VAL A 56 -4.33 4.41 28.41
C VAL A 56 -2.82 4.36 28.23
N HIS A 57 -2.19 3.26 28.64
CA HIS A 57 -0.76 3.07 28.56
C HIS A 57 -0.43 1.78 27.83
N HIS A 58 0.46 1.86 26.86
CA HIS A 58 1.01 0.72 26.13
C HIS A 58 2.52 0.67 26.33
N ASP A 59 3.03 -0.51 26.68
CA ASP A 59 4.47 -0.82 26.67
C ASP A 59 4.84 -1.34 25.27
N ALA A 60 5.66 -0.58 24.55
CA ALA A 60 6.14 -0.97 23.23
C ALA A 60 7.31 -1.96 23.27
N GLN A 61 7.75 -2.42 24.46
CA GLN A 61 8.75 -3.47 24.65
C GLN A 61 10.07 -3.23 23.90
N GLY A 62 10.52 -1.98 23.83
CA GLY A 62 11.74 -1.58 23.15
C GLY A 62 11.60 -1.47 21.61
N ALA A 63 10.40 -1.58 21.08
CA ALA A 63 10.18 -1.50 19.64
C ALA A 63 10.52 -0.12 19.06
N LEU A 64 10.79 -0.09 17.76
CA LEU A 64 10.95 1.12 16.99
C LEU A 64 9.60 1.56 16.43
N ILE A 65 9.18 2.78 16.76
CA ILE A 65 8.00 3.43 16.18
C ILE A 65 8.46 4.30 15.01
N THR A 66 7.83 4.15 13.86
CA THR A 66 8.10 4.94 12.66
C THR A 66 6.78 5.53 12.14
N PRO A 67 6.80 6.58 11.31
CA PRO A 67 5.67 6.87 10.44
C PRO A 67 5.29 5.63 9.64
N GLY A 68 4.00 5.47 9.34
CA GLY A 68 3.53 4.39 8.49
C GLY A 68 4.17 4.44 7.11
N LEU A 69 4.45 3.29 6.52
CA LEU A 69 5.03 3.22 5.17
C LEU A 69 4.00 3.65 4.12
N ILE A 70 4.50 4.32 3.08
CA ILE A 70 3.70 4.76 1.94
C ILE A 70 4.19 4.04 0.70
N ASP A 71 3.31 3.24 0.08
CA ASP A 71 3.58 2.68 -1.24
C ASP A 71 2.93 3.57 -2.30
N CYS A 72 3.76 4.27 -3.06
CA CYS A 72 3.32 5.29 -4.01
C CYS A 72 3.16 4.78 -5.45
N HIS A 73 3.29 3.45 -5.70
CA HIS A 73 3.09 2.91 -7.05
C HIS A 73 2.72 1.44 -7.04
N THR A 74 1.42 1.15 -7.06
CA THR A 74 0.94 -0.23 -7.23
C THR A 74 -0.13 -0.35 -8.31
N HIS A 75 -0.29 -1.58 -8.83
CA HIS A 75 -1.44 -2.02 -9.60
C HIS A 75 -2.12 -3.17 -8.84
N LEU A 76 -2.59 -2.92 -7.62
CA LEU A 76 -3.06 -3.95 -6.70
C LEU A 76 -4.28 -4.72 -7.22
N ALA A 77 -5.21 -3.99 -7.89
CA ALA A 77 -6.47 -4.54 -8.36
C ALA A 77 -6.34 -5.09 -9.79
N TYR A 78 -6.03 -6.38 -9.90
CA TYR A 78 -5.96 -7.10 -11.17
C TYR A 78 -6.42 -8.55 -11.01
N GLY A 79 -6.85 -9.17 -12.13
CA GLY A 79 -7.23 -10.57 -12.22
C GLY A 79 -6.09 -11.48 -12.65
N GLY A 80 -6.19 -12.76 -12.29
CA GLY A 80 -5.21 -13.78 -12.61
C GLY A 80 -3.90 -13.67 -11.84
N ASP A 81 -2.94 -14.46 -12.26
CA ASP A 81 -1.56 -14.46 -11.78
C ASP A 81 -0.59 -14.79 -12.93
N ARG A 82 0.69 -14.72 -12.65
CA ARG A 82 1.77 -15.04 -13.62
C ARG A 82 2.69 -16.15 -13.11
N ALA A 83 2.18 -17.06 -12.28
CA ALA A 83 2.98 -18.13 -11.71
C ALA A 83 3.59 -19.05 -12.80
N GLN A 84 2.81 -19.39 -13.84
CA GLN A 84 3.28 -20.17 -14.98
C GLN A 84 4.35 -19.44 -15.80
N GLU A 85 4.19 -18.13 -16.01
CA GLU A 85 5.21 -17.32 -16.69
C GLU A 85 6.50 -17.26 -15.88
N PHE A 86 6.41 -17.16 -14.56
CA PHE A 86 7.56 -17.22 -13.68
C PHE A 86 8.29 -18.57 -13.78
N GLU A 87 7.56 -19.67 -13.77
CA GLU A 87 8.11 -21.02 -13.98
C GLU A 87 8.81 -21.14 -15.35
N GLN A 88 8.18 -20.64 -16.42
CA GLN A 88 8.78 -20.64 -17.77
C GLN A 88 10.11 -19.86 -17.78
N ARG A 89 10.18 -18.70 -17.10
CA ARG A 89 11.41 -17.93 -16.97
C ARG A 89 12.51 -18.68 -16.21
N LEU A 90 12.16 -19.38 -15.15
CA LEU A 90 13.11 -20.24 -14.41
C LEU A 90 13.64 -21.37 -15.31
N ASN A 91 12.83 -21.86 -16.25
CA ASN A 91 13.20 -22.88 -17.23
C ASN A 91 13.88 -22.29 -18.49
N GLY A 92 14.25 -21.01 -18.49
CA GLY A 92 15.05 -20.35 -19.53
C GLY A 92 14.26 -19.70 -20.66
N ALA A 93 12.92 -19.60 -20.57
CA ALA A 93 12.14 -18.86 -21.55
C ALA A 93 12.45 -17.35 -21.49
N SER A 94 12.63 -16.74 -22.67
CA SER A 94 12.80 -15.29 -22.77
C SER A 94 11.49 -14.53 -22.55
N TYR A 95 11.58 -13.24 -22.23
CA TYR A 95 10.40 -12.38 -22.17
C TYR A 95 9.61 -12.34 -23.49
N GLU A 96 10.36 -12.38 -24.62
CA GLU A 96 9.73 -12.40 -25.96
C GLU A 96 8.95 -13.69 -26.22
N ASP A 97 9.48 -14.85 -25.80
CA ASP A 97 8.79 -16.13 -25.97
C ASP A 97 7.48 -16.17 -25.20
N ILE A 98 7.52 -15.69 -23.95
CA ILE A 98 6.33 -15.57 -23.09
C ILE A 98 5.32 -14.62 -23.70
N ALA A 99 5.76 -13.44 -24.18
CA ALA A 99 4.87 -12.46 -24.81
C ALA A 99 4.22 -12.99 -26.09
N LYS A 100 5.00 -13.69 -26.95
CA LYS A 100 4.48 -14.34 -28.17
C LYS A 100 3.47 -15.44 -27.87
N ALA A 101 3.60 -16.12 -26.74
CA ALA A 101 2.64 -17.11 -26.25
C ALA A 101 1.37 -16.49 -25.62
N GLY A 102 1.23 -15.15 -25.63
CA GLY A 102 0.08 -14.44 -25.07
C GLY A 102 0.18 -14.17 -23.57
N GLY A 103 1.37 -14.28 -23.00
CA GLY A 103 1.69 -13.93 -21.61
C GLY A 103 1.97 -12.43 -21.43
N GLY A 104 2.54 -12.10 -20.29
CA GLY A 104 2.87 -10.71 -19.94
C GLY A 104 1.63 -9.88 -19.60
N ILE A 105 1.66 -8.61 -19.98
CA ILE A 105 0.55 -7.67 -19.72
C ILE A 105 -0.76 -8.13 -20.37
N ALA A 106 -0.69 -8.79 -21.53
CA ALA A 106 -1.87 -9.24 -22.27
C ALA A 106 -2.68 -10.29 -21.49
N SER A 107 -1.99 -11.22 -20.80
CA SER A 107 -2.67 -12.22 -19.96
C SER A 107 -3.35 -11.56 -18.76
N THR A 108 -2.69 -10.60 -18.10
CA THR A 108 -3.27 -9.85 -16.98
C THR A 108 -4.48 -9.02 -17.44
N VAL A 109 -4.41 -8.33 -18.57
CA VAL A 109 -5.52 -7.56 -19.13
C VAL A 109 -6.73 -8.45 -19.40
N LYS A 110 -6.50 -9.59 -20.06
CA LYS A 110 -7.56 -10.56 -20.33
C LYS A 110 -8.21 -11.06 -19.04
N ALA A 111 -7.41 -11.46 -18.05
CA ALA A 111 -7.93 -11.96 -16.78
C ALA A 111 -8.68 -10.87 -15.99
N THR A 112 -8.18 -9.64 -15.98
CA THR A 112 -8.82 -8.50 -15.29
C THR A 112 -10.15 -8.12 -15.93
N ARG A 113 -10.24 -8.16 -17.25
CA ARG A 113 -11.49 -7.90 -17.98
C ARG A 113 -12.55 -8.95 -17.69
N LEU A 114 -12.16 -10.23 -17.64
CA LEU A 114 -13.06 -11.37 -17.40
C LEU A 114 -13.53 -11.47 -15.94
N ALA A 115 -12.67 -11.09 -14.99
CA ALA A 115 -13.00 -11.19 -13.58
C ALA A 115 -14.17 -10.29 -13.19
N SER A 116 -15.06 -10.79 -12.35
CA SER A 116 -16.11 -10.00 -11.69
C SER A 116 -15.51 -8.99 -10.70
N SER A 117 -16.30 -8.02 -10.26
CA SER A 117 -15.89 -7.07 -9.21
C SER A 117 -15.56 -7.79 -7.90
N ASP A 118 -16.36 -8.81 -7.54
CA ASP A 118 -16.16 -9.57 -6.31
C ASP A 118 -14.85 -10.38 -6.33
N GLU A 119 -14.53 -11.03 -7.45
CA GLU A 119 -13.27 -11.76 -7.61
C GLU A 119 -12.07 -10.81 -7.55
N LEU A 120 -12.16 -9.65 -8.19
CA LEU A 120 -11.11 -8.62 -8.08
C LEU A 120 -10.99 -8.10 -6.67
N GLN A 121 -12.10 -7.88 -5.95
CA GLN A 121 -12.07 -7.40 -4.57
C GLN A 121 -11.38 -8.43 -3.66
N ILE A 122 -11.81 -9.69 -3.68
CA ILE A 122 -11.23 -10.77 -2.86
C ILE A 122 -9.73 -10.88 -3.10
N SER A 123 -9.30 -10.87 -4.36
CA SER A 123 -7.88 -10.98 -4.70
C SER A 123 -7.08 -9.75 -4.28
N SER A 124 -7.66 -8.56 -4.38
CA SER A 124 -7.05 -7.29 -3.96
C SER A 124 -6.92 -7.21 -2.44
N GLU A 125 -7.94 -7.62 -1.68
CA GLU A 125 -7.91 -7.66 -0.22
C GLU A 125 -6.82 -8.59 0.30
N ARG A 126 -6.61 -9.75 -0.33
CA ARG A 126 -5.53 -10.66 0.04
C ARG A 126 -4.17 -10.00 -0.12
N ARG A 127 -3.90 -9.37 -1.26
CA ARG A 127 -2.64 -8.65 -1.53
C ARG A 127 -2.47 -7.47 -0.58
N LEU A 128 -3.56 -6.74 -0.30
CA LEU A 128 -3.50 -5.59 0.60
C LEU A 128 -3.08 -5.98 2.02
N ARG A 129 -3.55 -7.13 2.51
CA ARG A 129 -3.15 -7.63 3.84
C ARG A 129 -1.64 -7.88 3.92
N ASP A 130 -1.02 -8.34 2.84
CA ASP A 130 0.44 -8.53 2.81
C ASP A 130 1.17 -7.18 2.92
N PHE A 131 0.74 -6.14 2.20
CA PHE A 131 1.26 -4.77 2.36
C PHE A 131 1.07 -4.22 3.78
N MET A 132 -0.12 -4.41 4.35
CA MET A 132 -0.40 -3.97 5.73
C MET A 132 0.48 -4.70 6.75
N ALA A 133 0.74 -5.98 6.55
CA ALA A 133 1.62 -6.77 7.41
C ALA A 133 3.08 -6.29 7.38
N GLU A 134 3.49 -5.64 6.27
CA GLU A 134 4.80 -5.01 6.11
C GLU A 134 4.85 -3.56 6.66
N GLY A 135 3.73 -3.06 7.20
CA GLY A 135 3.65 -1.71 7.80
C GLY A 135 3.21 -0.60 6.85
N VAL A 136 2.69 -0.94 5.67
CA VAL A 136 2.11 0.05 4.76
C VAL A 136 0.79 0.55 5.32
N THR A 137 0.66 1.86 5.47
CA THR A 137 -0.54 2.55 5.98
C THR A 137 -1.21 3.42 4.93
N THR A 138 -0.51 3.72 3.84
CA THR A 138 -1.03 4.48 2.70
C THR A 138 -0.52 3.85 1.41
N ILE A 139 -1.42 3.61 0.45
CA ILE A 139 -1.07 2.95 -0.81
C ILE A 139 -1.75 3.66 -2.00
N GLU A 140 -0.99 3.89 -3.06
CA GLU A 140 -1.55 4.29 -4.35
C GLU A 140 -1.90 3.05 -5.17
N ILE A 141 -3.15 2.97 -5.64
CA ILE A 141 -3.61 1.92 -6.55
C ILE A 141 -3.96 2.54 -7.90
N LYS A 142 -3.11 2.25 -8.89
CA LYS A 142 -3.34 2.64 -10.28
C LYS A 142 -4.21 1.59 -10.96
N SER A 143 -5.12 2.03 -11.82
CA SER A 143 -5.70 1.16 -12.85
C SER A 143 -4.68 0.92 -13.98
N GLY A 144 -5.09 0.34 -15.10
CA GLY A 144 -4.20 0.16 -16.26
C GLY A 144 -4.13 -1.27 -16.79
N TYR A 145 -4.87 -2.18 -16.19
CA TYR A 145 -5.05 -3.53 -16.72
C TYR A 145 -6.46 -3.77 -17.29
N GLY A 146 -7.29 -2.74 -17.33
CA GLY A 146 -8.57 -2.77 -18.04
C GLY A 146 -8.42 -2.43 -19.52
N LEU A 147 -7.65 -1.38 -19.82
CA LEU A 147 -7.41 -0.80 -21.15
C LEU A 147 -8.71 -0.51 -21.94
N ALA A 148 -9.81 -0.33 -21.24
CA ALA A 148 -11.09 0.13 -21.75
C ALA A 148 -11.85 0.78 -20.59
N LEU A 149 -12.61 1.83 -20.85
CA LEU A 149 -13.21 2.69 -19.82
C LEU A 149 -14.01 1.91 -18.77
N GLU A 150 -14.81 0.95 -19.18
CA GLU A 150 -15.63 0.12 -18.27
C GLU A 150 -14.77 -0.72 -17.32
N HIS A 151 -13.69 -1.32 -17.83
CA HIS A 151 -12.81 -2.18 -17.04
C HIS A 151 -11.89 -1.37 -16.12
N GLU A 152 -11.41 -0.22 -16.59
CA GLU A 152 -10.65 0.73 -15.76
C GLU A 152 -11.51 1.27 -14.61
N ARG A 153 -12.77 1.63 -14.90
CA ARG A 153 -13.74 2.06 -13.89
C ARG A 153 -13.98 0.96 -12.86
N LYS A 154 -14.23 -0.28 -13.32
CA LYS A 154 -14.41 -1.46 -12.44
C LYS A 154 -13.23 -1.61 -11.48
N THR A 155 -11.99 -1.57 -12.00
CA THR A 155 -10.77 -1.68 -11.20
C THR A 155 -10.67 -0.60 -10.12
N LEU A 156 -10.94 0.67 -10.46
CA LEU A 156 -10.90 1.78 -9.50
C LEU A 156 -12.04 1.70 -8.48
N GLN A 157 -13.23 1.23 -8.87
CA GLN A 157 -14.33 1.00 -7.94
C GLN A 157 -13.99 -0.09 -6.92
N VAL A 158 -13.36 -1.18 -7.36
CA VAL A 158 -12.86 -2.24 -6.48
C VAL A 158 -11.82 -1.68 -5.50
N ALA A 159 -10.84 -0.92 -5.98
CA ALA A 159 -9.83 -0.31 -5.11
C ALA A 159 -10.46 0.57 -4.01
N ARG A 160 -11.50 1.35 -4.35
CA ARG A 160 -12.23 2.17 -3.37
C ARG A 160 -13.09 1.35 -2.41
N ALA A 161 -13.67 0.24 -2.87
CA ALA A 161 -14.45 -0.65 -2.01
C ALA A 161 -13.53 -1.32 -0.96
N VAL A 162 -12.34 -1.74 -1.36
CA VAL A 162 -11.33 -2.32 -0.46
C VAL A 162 -10.90 -1.31 0.62
N ALA A 163 -10.79 -0.02 0.29
CA ALA A 163 -10.48 1.04 1.25
C ALA A 163 -11.51 1.16 2.39
N GLN A 164 -12.76 0.79 2.15
CA GLN A 164 -13.82 0.91 3.14
C GLN A 164 -13.81 -0.20 4.20
N THR A 165 -13.10 -1.28 3.93
CA THR A 165 -13.09 -2.48 4.79
C THR A 165 -11.77 -2.69 5.54
N HIS A 166 -10.77 -1.86 5.29
CA HIS A 166 -9.43 -1.99 5.87
C HIS A 166 -8.94 -0.64 6.44
N LEU A 167 -8.13 -0.69 7.50
CA LEU A 167 -7.53 0.49 8.13
C LEU A 167 -6.26 0.92 7.38
N ILE A 168 -6.43 1.39 6.15
CA ILE A 168 -5.37 1.87 5.27
C ILE A 168 -5.91 2.98 4.37
N ASP A 169 -5.13 4.02 4.13
CA ASP A 169 -5.48 5.05 3.18
C ASP A 169 -5.16 4.59 1.75
N ILE A 170 -6.16 4.62 0.88
CA ILE A 170 -6.01 4.24 -0.53
C ILE A 170 -6.23 5.45 -1.43
N GLN A 171 -5.19 5.82 -2.18
CA GLN A 171 -5.28 6.79 -3.27
C GLN A 171 -5.47 6.05 -4.59
N THR A 172 -6.41 6.48 -5.41
CA THR A 172 -6.68 5.83 -6.70
C THR A 172 -6.25 6.70 -7.86
N THR A 173 -5.52 6.13 -8.82
CA THR A 173 -5.05 6.83 -10.01
C THR A 173 -5.57 6.13 -11.26
N PHE A 174 -6.18 6.90 -12.17
CA PHE A 174 -6.59 6.40 -13.48
C PHE A 174 -5.37 6.35 -14.42
N LEU A 175 -5.05 5.16 -14.93
CA LEU A 175 -3.97 4.94 -15.90
C LEU A 175 -4.48 4.15 -17.12
N GLY A 176 -5.52 4.65 -17.79
CA GLY A 176 -6.19 3.97 -18.91
C GLY A 176 -5.32 3.79 -20.15
N ALA A 177 -4.27 4.59 -20.31
CA ALA A 177 -3.29 4.49 -21.39
C ALA A 177 -2.00 3.76 -20.97
N HIS A 178 -2.09 2.80 -20.06
CA HIS A 178 -0.95 2.04 -19.57
C HIS A 178 -0.26 1.19 -20.66
N ALA A 179 -1.04 0.67 -21.58
CA ALA A 179 -0.57 -0.04 -22.77
C ALA A 179 -1.57 0.14 -23.90
N LEU A 180 -1.16 -0.15 -25.14
CA LEU A 180 -2.07 -0.19 -26.28
C LEU A 180 -3.01 -1.38 -26.12
N PRO A 181 -4.35 -1.15 -26.12
CA PRO A 181 -5.31 -2.24 -26.06
C PRO A 181 -5.16 -3.20 -27.26
N PRO A 182 -5.36 -4.52 -27.07
CA PRO A 182 -5.25 -5.48 -28.18
C PRO A 182 -6.11 -5.15 -29.38
N GLU A 183 -7.30 -4.59 -29.16
CA GLU A 183 -8.26 -4.19 -30.20
C GLU A 183 -7.77 -2.99 -31.04
N PHE A 184 -6.77 -2.27 -30.57
CA PHE A 184 -6.14 -1.14 -31.27
C PHE A 184 -4.74 -1.47 -31.79
N ALA A 185 -4.38 -2.76 -31.88
CA ALA A 185 -3.07 -3.16 -32.40
C ALA A 185 -2.82 -2.58 -33.80
N GLY A 186 -1.73 -1.81 -33.96
CA GLY A 186 -1.38 -1.11 -35.18
C GLY A 186 -2.16 0.19 -35.46
N ARG A 187 -2.97 0.65 -34.49
CA ARG A 187 -3.80 1.85 -34.61
C ARG A 187 -3.70 2.71 -33.34
N SER A 188 -2.46 3.12 -33.01
CA SER A 188 -2.16 3.86 -31.78
C SER A 188 -2.77 5.26 -31.73
N ASP A 189 -3.18 5.80 -32.85
CA ASP A 189 -3.72 7.16 -32.97
C ASP A 189 -5.26 7.20 -32.89
N ASP A 190 -5.93 6.03 -32.80
CA ASP A 190 -7.38 5.92 -32.62
C ASP A 190 -7.74 5.92 -31.12
#